data_f60f8e05378f91577bd915d24389b1a8
#
_entry.id   f60f8e05378f91577bd915d24389b1a8
#
_cell.length_a   1.000
_cell.length_b   1.000
_cell.length_c   1.000
_cell.angle_alpha   90.00
_cell.angle_beta   90.00
_cell.angle_gamma   90.00
#
_symmetry.space_group_name_H-M   'P 1'
#
loop_
_entity.id
_entity.type
_entity.pdbx_description
1 polymer ?
#
loop_
_entity_poly.entity_id
_entity_poly.type
_entity_poly.pdbx_seq_one_letter_code
_entity_poly.pdbx_strand_id
1 'polypeptide(L)'
;MFVSFLMPHVDRGAGPLFHLIMLLQMSRFAPGEICFMGDDAYFPEEHVPFGEELALGTMRFTCVSQERYRAYAKASLPFASVAALYADGRSHLDAFKDLLTAEHAPLVDAISAALDELKVEPEAIEAFLTWSNCPSLSALAARLGKPVIHNELGPFRGRAYQDTVYFDFRGVNGSTTPAAWTSRAALAAELEGAECLSGEDLRTLLYCGEPPIQPDPAAARYPLGVALQVEDDSNTLAYSRGYDAIRLLYQAQRNFAPGQVLVRSHPGAHFAYRGGLGDQDTSPTSVDFLQRIEHLVTINSSVAAEAALWGLPFTTFGDTPFGGLSSPLPPATAPQAASGPDPLLNALLLAYLVPGNLLYDPEYYRWRLAGVTLRDCLTRHLQVLRRNAVHAQGALPDLSPTPAAETEAPADPGMPQRNPALWSATRSLSRSAEALQKQLAELETRYAAAIAERDEIWDARCWFQTQCERIETEMQSVKVERDTLRVALAKQSELDLLKQELALRDARYAEVAATLAEMRQRVDAFEAHQATAEAQNNALLEELNRTQRERIEALERAAGLFPR
;
A
#
# COMPACT_ATOMS: atom_id res chain seq x y z
N MET A 1 -26.91 10.47 4.09
CA MET A 1 -26.23 9.26 4.58
C MET A 1 -25.18 8.83 3.59
N PHE A 2 -24.00 8.42 4.02
CA PHE A 2 -22.98 7.80 3.17
C PHE A 2 -23.20 6.29 3.09
N VAL A 3 -22.83 5.69 1.94
CA VAL A 3 -22.88 4.24 1.73
C VAL A 3 -21.46 3.75 1.45
N SER A 4 -20.86 3.03 2.38
CA SER A 4 -19.52 2.46 2.21
C SER A 4 -19.61 1.13 1.49
N PHE A 5 -19.00 1.06 0.31
CA PHE A 5 -18.84 -0.15 -0.48
C PHE A 5 -17.44 -0.71 -0.26
N LEU A 6 -17.39 -1.89 0.33
CA LEU A 6 -16.16 -2.67 0.51
C LEU A 6 -16.12 -3.72 -0.60
N MET A 7 -15.10 -3.67 -1.45
CA MET A 7 -14.96 -4.58 -2.60
C MET A 7 -15.09 -6.04 -2.14
N PRO A 8 -16.09 -6.81 -2.63
CA PRO A 8 -16.30 -8.17 -2.17
C PRO A 8 -15.28 -9.14 -2.77
N HIS A 9 -14.97 -10.19 -2.03
CA HIS A 9 -14.26 -11.38 -2.49
C HIS A 9 -12.92 -11.09 -3.18
N VAL A 10 -12.17 -10.15 -2.62
CA VAL A 10 -10.82 -9.82 -3.09
C VAL A 10 -9.81 -10.75 -2.43
N ASP A 11 -8.90 -11.33 -3.23
CA ASP A 11 -7.77 -12.11 -2.75
C ASP A 11 -6.67 -11.24 -2.11
N ARG A 12 -5.57 -11.81 -1.63
CA ARG A 12 -4.42 -11.17 -0.98
C ARG A 12 -4.65 -10.67 0.44
N GLY A 13 -5.47 -11.31 1.23
CA GLY A 13 -5.71 -10.84 2.60
C GLY A 13 -6.33 -9.45 2.66
N ALA A 14 -6.98 -9.00 1.58
CA ALA A 14 -7.69 -7.72 1.54
C ALA A 14 -8.83 -7.64 2.55
N GLY A 15 -9.34 -8.79 3.01
CA GLY A 15 -10.32 -8.86 4.08
C GLY A 15 -9.92 -8.07 5.33
N PRO A 16 -8.73 -8.27 5.91
CA PRO A 16 -8.26 -7.47 7.04
C PRO A 16 -8.16 -5.98 6.73
N LEU A 17 -7.74 -5.60 5.51
CA LEU A 17 -7.66 -4.20 5.10
C LEU A 17 -9.05 -3.55 5.03
N PHE A 18 -10.00 -4.18 4.36
CA PHE A 18 -11.37 -3.65 4.26
C PHE A 18 -12.08 -3.59 5.61
N HIS A 19 -11.85 -4.57 6.48
CA HIS A 19 -12.32 -4.52 7.86
C HIS A 19 -11.72 -3.33 8.62
N LEU A 20 -10.41 -3.08 8.49
CA LEU A 20 -9.74 -1.94 9.13
C LEU A 20 -10.26 -0.60 8.59
N ILE A 21 -10.50 -0.48 7.28
CA ILE A 21 -11.10 0.70 6.66
C ILE A 21 -12.50 0.95 7.23
N MET A 22 -13.32 -0.09 7.35
CA MET A 22 -14.64 0.00 7.96
C MET A 22 -14.57 0.50 9.41
N LEU A 23 -13.67 -0.05 10.22
CA LEU A 23 -13.48 0.39 11.62
C LEU A 23 -13.03 1.86 11.71
N LEU A 24 -12.16 2.31 10.80
CA LEU A 24 -11.78 3.71 10.69
C LEU A 24 -12.99 4.59 10.34
N GLN A 25 -13.81 4.20 9.35
CA GLN A 25 -15.04 4.92 9.00
C GLN A 25 -16.02 4.97 10.19
N MET A 26 -16.22 3.87 10.90
CA MET A 26 -17.05 3.82 12.11
C MET A 26 -16.52 4.73 13.23
N SER A 27 -15.21 4.94 13.32
CA SER A 27 -14.63 5.87 14.30
C SER A 27 -14.94 7.34 13.97
N ARG A 28 -15.18 7.65 12.69
CA ARG A 28 -15.38 9.01 12.17
C ARG A 28 -16.86 9.38 12.01
N PHE A 29 -17.66 8.52 11.39
CA PHE A 29 -19.09 8.74 11.20
C PHE A 29 -19.89 8.24 12.39
N ALA A 30 -21.01 8.86 12.70
CA ALA A 30 -21.96 8.35 13.66
C ALA A 30 -22.84 7.22 13.05
N PRO A 31 -23.41 6.30 13.87
CA PRO A 31 -24.46 5.41 13.41
C PRO A 31 -25.61 6.21 12.78
N GLY A 32 -26.12 5.77 11.61
CA GLY A 32 -27.12 6.50 10.83
C GLY A 32 -26.56 7.56 9.87
N GLU A 33 -25.28 7.95 9.97
CA GLU A 33 -24.62 8.78 8.95
C GLU A 33 -23.98 7.93 7.85
N ILE A 34 -23.63 6.67 8.14
CA ILE A 34 -23.02 5.73 7.20
C ILE A 34 -23.60 4.33 7.41
N CYS A 35 -23.73 3.58 6.31
CA CYS A 35 -23.99 2.14 6.31
C CYS A 35 -22.93 1.44 5.45
N PHE A 36 -22.84 0.10 5.58
CA PHE A 36 -21.79 -0.68 4.97
C PHE A 36 -22.37 -1.80 4.12
N MET A 37 -21.73 -2.07 2.99
CA MET A 37 -21.97 -3.26 2.17
C MET A 37 -20.64 -3.88 1.73
N GLY A 38 -20.55 -5.19 1.78
CA GLY A 38 -19.32 -5.93 1.44
C GLY A 38 -19.47 -7.42 1.68
N ASP A 39 -18.36 -8.14 1.71
CA ASP A 39 -18.32 -9.55 2.06
C ASP A 39 -18.66 -9.76 3.55
N ASP A 40 -19.39 -10.84 3.89
CA ASP A 40 -19.66 -11.22 5.28
C ASP A 40 -18.38 -11.31 6.12
N ALA A 41 -17.29 -11.75 5.52
CA ALA A 41 -16.00 -11.87 6.18
C ALA A 41 -15.44 -10.52 6.69
N TYR A 42 -15.97 -9.40 6.18
CA TYR A 42 -15.57 -8.06 6.64
C TYR A 42 -16.33 -7.60 7.88
N PHE A 43 -17.36 -8.33 8.30
CA PHE A 43 -18.25 -7.94 9.39
C PHE A 43 -18.16 -8.83 10.64
N PRO A 44 -17.00 -9.44 11.00
CA PRO A 44 -16.91 -10.25 12.20
C PRO A 44 -17.13 -9.38 13.45
N GLU A 45 -17.76 -9.96 14.48
CA GLU A 45 -17.73 -9.39 15.83
C GLU A 45 -16.62 -10.02 16.68
N GLU A 46 -16.27 -11.28 16.40
CA GLU A 46 -15.18 -11.99 17.07
C GLU A 46 -13.83 -11.39 16.66
N HIS A 47 -12.96 -11.24 17.65
CA HIS A 47 -11.60 -10.67 17.47
C HIS A 47 -11.53 -9.18 17.09
N VAL A 48 -12.62 -8.43 17.15
CA VAL A 48 -12.58 -6.97 16.98
C VAL A 48 -11.96 -6.34 18.23
N PRO A 49 -10.88 -5.54 18.10
CA PRO A 49 -10.20 -4.93 19.23
C PRO A 49 -10.94 -3.68 19.72
N PHE A 50 -12.13 -3.83 20.27
CA PHE A 50 -12.98 -2.75 20.73
C PHE A 50 -12.27 -1.85 21.76
N GLY A 51 -12.24 -0.55 21.49
CA GLY A 51 -11.63 0.45 22.35
C GLY A 51 -10.10 0.54 22.28
N GLU A 52 -9.46 -0.32 21.50
CA GLU A 52 -8.00 -0.30 21.30
C GLU A 52 -7.60 0.73 20.22
N GLU A 53 -6.34 1.14 20.26
CA GLU A 53 -5.76 1.99 19.23
C GLU A 53 -5.34 1.15 18.02
N LEU A 54 -5.85 1.51 16.86
CA LEU A 54 -5.53 0.91 15.57
C LEU A 54 -4.82 1.90 14.66
N ALA A 55 -4.21 1.41 13.58
CA ALA A 55 -3.56 2.26 12.59
C ALA A 55 -3.86 1.78 11.16
N LEU A 56 -4.22 2.72 10.29
CA LEU A 56 -4.21 2.54 8.84
C LEU A 56 -2.99 3.29 8.28
N GLY A 57 -1.94 2.57 7.92
CA GLY A 57 -0.64 3.19 7.67
C GLY A 57 -0.11 3.84 8.95
N THR A 58 0.12 5.16 8.93
CA THR A 58 0.53 5.96 10.10
C THR A 58 -0.65 6.66 10.80
N MET A 59 -1.83 6.64 10.20
CA MET A 59 -3.04 7.25 10.76
C MET A 59 -3.61 6.40 11.90
N ARG A 60 -3.54 6.91 13.12
CA ARG A 60 -4.04 6.24 14.33
C ARG A 60 -5.48 6.62 14.60
N PHE A 61 -6.25 5.67 15.12
CA PHE A 61 -7.63 5.88 15.54
C PHE A 61 -8.03 4.88 16.62
N THR A 62 -8.97 5.25 17.47
CA THR A 62 -9.52 4.33 18.47
C THR A 62 -10.64 3.53 17.85
N CYS A 63 -10.57 2.20 17.95
CA CYS A 63 -11.66 1.31 17.55
C CYS A 63 -12.92 1.62 18.36
N VAL A 64 -14.06 1.60 17.70
CA VAL A 64 -15.36 1.86 18.36
C VAL A 64 -15.69 0.81 19.42
N SER A 65 -16.63 1.11 20.33
CA SER A 65 -17.17 0.12 21.27
C SER A 65 -18.02 -0.94 20.53
N GLN A 66 -18.18 -2.11 21.14
CA GLN A 66 -19.02 -3.17 20.57
C GLN A 66 -20.47 -2.72 20.36
N GLU A 67 -21.02 -1.95 21.31
CA GLU A 67 -22.37 -1.38 21.20
C GLU A 67 -22.48 -0.48 19.96
N ARG A 68 -21.50 0.42 19.77
CA ARG A 68 -21.46 1.30 18.61
C ARG A 68 -21.27 0.53 17.31
N TYR A 69 -20.42 -0.51 17.29
CA TYR A 69 -20.21 -1.38 16.13
C TYR A 69 -21.52 -2.06 15.68
N ARG A 70 -22.35 -2.53 16.63
CA ARG A 70 -23.66 -3.14 16.36
C ARG A 70 -24.71 -2.17 15.88
N ALA A 71 -24.56 -0.88 16.21
CA ALA A 71 -25.51 0.16 15.80
C ALA A 71 -25.40 0.56 14.31
N TYR A 72 -24.31 0.15 13.61
CA TYR A 72 -24.18 0.40 12.19
C TYR A 72 -24.92 -0.64 11.36
N ALA A 73 -25.70 -0.17 10.38
CA ALA A 73 -26.34 -1.04 9.41
C ALA A 73 -25.31 -1.62 8.44
N LYS A 74 -25.39 -2.93 8.19
CA LYS A 74 -24.49 -3.69 7.33
C LYS A 74 -25.33 -4.62 6.45
N ALA A 75 -24.98 -4.76 5.17
CA ALA A 75 -25.56 -5.73 4.26
C ALA A 75 -24.45 -6.55 3.57
N SER A 76 -24.73 -7.82 3.38
CA SER A 76 -23.80 -8.75 2.76
C SER A 76 -23.94 -8.74 1.24
N LEU A 77 -22.79 -8.77 0.54
CA LEU A 77 -22.72 -9.02 -0.89
C LEU A 77 -22.37 -10.49 -1.11
N PRO A 78 -23.29 -11.32 -1.60
CA PRO A 78 -23.07 -12.75 -1.69
C PRO A 78 -22.04 -13.08 -2.79
N PHE A 79 -21.25 -14.14 -2.60
CA PHE A 79 -20.27 -14.62 -3.59
C PHE A 79 -20.89 -14.85 -4.98
N ALA A 80 -22.17 -15.26 -5.04
CA ALA A 80 -22.89 -15.43 -6.29
C ALA A 80 -22.84 -14.20 -7.22
N SER A 81 -22.69 -13.01 -6.66
CA SER A 81 -22.58 -11.74 -7.42
C SER A 81 -21.29 -11.61 -8.23
N VAL A 82 -20.25 -12.34 -7.87
CA VAL A 82 -18.94 -12.35 -8.53
C VAL A 82 -18.48 -13.74 -8.97
N ALA A 83 -19.25 -14.78 -8.70
CA ALA A 83 -18.88 -16.18 -8.98
C ALA A 83 -18.47 -16.43 -10.44
N ALA A 84 -19.09 -15.73 -11.40
CA ALA A 84 -18.75 -15.85 -12.82
C ALA A 84 -17.32 -15.40 -13.14
N LEU A 85 -16.72 -14.54 -12.34
CA LEU A 85 -15.35 -14.04 -12.52
C LEU A 85 -14.30 -15.13 -12.18
N TYR A 86 -14.70 -16.14 -11.43
CA TYR A 86 -13.85 -17.27 -11.00
C TYR A 86 -14.14 -18.55 -11.79
N ALA A 87 -15.05 -18.48 -12.79
CA ALA A 87 -15.35 -19.62 -13.64
C ALA A 87 -14.16 -19.97 -14.56
N ASP A 88 -14.17 -21.20 -15.10
CA ASP A 88 -13.23 -21.67 -16.11
C ASP A 88 -11.74 -21.64 -15.69
N GLY A 89 -11.47 -21.71 -14.39
CA GLY A 89 -10.10 -21.77 -13.86
C GLY A 89 -9.35 -20.43 -13.92
N ARG A 90 -10.06 -19.33 -14.02
CA ARG A 90 -9.47 -17.99 -13.93
C ARG A 90 -8.82 -17.75 -12.56
N SER A 91 -7.70 -17.07 -12.55
CA SER A 91 -7.01 -16.71 -11.32
C SER A 91 -7.79 -15.64 -10.51
N HIS A 92 -7.56 -15.60 -9.21
CA HIS A 92 -8.08 -14.54 -8.35
C HIS A 92 -7.62 -13.13 -8.81
N LEU A 93 -6.41 -13.02 -9.35
CA LEU A 93 -5.88 -11.76 -9.86
C LEU A 93 -6.62 -11.29 -11.12
N ASP A 94 -7.00 -12.20 -12.02
CA ASP A 94 -7.83 -11.87 -13.18
C ASP A 94 -9.21 -11.42 -12.77
N ALA A 95 -9.83 -12.11 -11.81
CA ALA A 95 -11.12 -11.73 -11.25
C ALA A 95 -11.05 -10.34 -10.57
N PHE A 96 -10.00 -10.10 -9.79
CA PHE A 96 -9.78 -8.80 -9.15
C PHE A 96 -9.57 -7.68 -10.19
N LYS A 97 -8.75 -7.92 -11.21
CA LYS A 97 -8.56 -6.98 -12.32
C LYS A 97 -9.88 -6.62 -13.00
N ASP A 98 -10.73 -7.62 -13.26
CA ASP A 98 -12.04 -7.40 -13.88
C ASP A 98 -12.96 -6.57 -12.97
N LEU A 99 -12.98 -6.83 -11.65
CA LEU A 99 -13.73 -6.01 -10.69
C LEU A 99 -13.31 -4.54 -10.71
N LEU A 100 -12.00 -4.27 -10.97
CA LEU A 100 -11.45 -2.92 -11.05
C LEU A 100 -11.73 -2.23 -12.39
N THR A 101 -11.96 -2.99 -13.48
CA THR A 101 -11.92 -2.43 -14.84
C THR A 101 -13.20 -2.65 -15.66
N ALA A 102 -14.10 -3.52 -15.23
CA ALA A 102 -15.32 -3.86 -15.96
C ALA A 102 -16.60 -3.78 -15.10
N GLU A 103 -17.73 -3.48 -15.74
CA GLU A 103 -19.05 -3.56 -15.12
C GLU A 103 -19.56 -5.00 -15.17
N HIS A 104 -20.08 -5.49 -14.04
CA HIS A 104 -20.67 -6.81 -13.89
C HIS A 104 -22.11 -6.68 -13.40
N ALA A 105 -23.06 -7.00 -14.27
CA ALA A 105 -24.49 -6.87 -13.95
C ALA A 105 -24.91 -7.62 -12.67
N PRO A 106 -24.45 -8.86 -12.38
CA PRO A 106 -24.80 -9.53 -11.13
C PRO A 106 -24.30 -8.79 -9.88
N LEU A 107 -23.16 -8.10 -9.95
CA LEU A 107 -22.66 -7.29 -8.84
C LEU A 107 -23.49 -5.99 -8.71
N VAL A 108 -23.88 -5.35 -9.81
CA VAL A 108 -24.77 -4.18 -9.81
C VAL A 108 -26.10 -4.53 -9.14
N ASP A 109 -26.68 -5.69 -9.50
CA ASP A 109 -27.94 -6.17 -8.92
C ASP A 109 -27.80 -6.49 -7.43
N ALA A 110 -26.68 -7.10 -7.03
CA ALA A 110 -26.39 -7.39 -5.62
C ALA A 110 -26.21 -6.11 -4.78
N ILE A 111 -25.53 -5.09 -5.31
CA ILE A 111 -25.40 -3.79 -4.64
C ILE A 111 -26.78 -3.12 -4.48
N SER A 112 -27.64 -3.20 -5.51
CA SER A 112 -29.01 -2.68 -5.44
C SER A 112 -29.82 -3.42 -4.38
N ALA A 113 -29.78 -4.74 -4.35
CA ALA A 113 -30.45 -5.55 -3.33
C ALA A 113 -29.97 -5.25 -1.91
N ALA A 114 -28.67 -5.00 -1.75
CA ALA A 114 -28.08 -4.60 -0.46
C ALA A 114 -28.61 -3.23 0.03
N LEU A 115 -28.87 -2.27 -0.88
CA LEU A 115 -29.52 -1.00 -0.52
C LEU A 115 -30.97 -1.22 -0.04
N ASP A 116 -31.70 -2.13 -0.69
CA ASP A 116 -33.07 -2.48 -0.29
C ASP A 116 -33.06 -3.16 1.10
N GLU A 117 -32.12 -4.07 1.36
CA GLU A 117 -31.93 -4.72 2.67
C GLU A 117 -31.64 -3.70 3.77
N LEU A 118 -30.76 -2.73 3.48
CA LEU A 118 -30.39 -1.63 4.36
C LEU A 118 -31.54 -0.61 4.54
N LYS A 119 -32.59 -0.72 3.74
CA LYS A 119 -33.72 0.24 3.70
C LYS A 119 -33.26 1.68 3.47
N VAL A 120 -32.27 1.84 2.58
CA VAL A 120 -31.72 3.16 2.22
C VAL A 120 -32.38 3.64 0.96
N GLU A 121 -33.24 4.64 1.11
CA GLU A 121 -33.86 5.30 -0.04
C GLU A 121 -32.82 6.08 -0.85
N PRO A 122 -32.88 6.06 -2.19
CA PRO A 122 -31.91 6.74 -3.04
C PRO A 122 -31.72 8.23 -2.68
N GLU A 123 -32.81 8.93 -2.30
CA GLU A 123 -32.79 10.34 -1.92
C GLU A 123 -31.93 10.60 -0.66
N ALA A 124 -31.88 9.64 0.24
CA ALA A 124 -31.11 9.74 1.48
C ALA A 124 -29.59 9.56 1.28
N ILE A 125 -29.16 9.03 0.12
CA ILE A 125 -27.75 8.81 -0.18
C ILE A 125 -27.10 10.15 -0.51
N GLU A 126 -26.07 10.54 0.28
CA GLU A 126 -25.22 11.70 -0.02
C GLU A 126 -24.13 11.31 -1.04
N ALA A 127 -23.44 10.18 -0.82
CA ALA A 127 -22.43 9.62 -1.71
C ALA A 127 -22.16 8.15 -1.38
N PHE A 128 -21.60 7.42 -2.35
CA PHE A 128 -20.94 6.14 -2.12
C PHE A 128 -19.47 6.38 -1.79
N LEU A 129 -18.93 5.62 -0.84
CA LEU A 129 -17.51 5.62 -0.49
C LEU A 129 -16.90 4.28 -0.90
N THR A 130 -15.75 4.31 -1.57
CA THR A 130 -15.02 3.10 -1.95
C THR A 130 -13.51 3.32 -1.82
N TRP A 131 -12.78 2.23 -1.57
CA TRP A 131 -11.32 2.26 -1.47
C TRP A 131 -10.60 1.89 -2.79
N SER A 132 -11.37 1.51 -3.80
CA SER A 132 -10.85 1.12 -5.11
C SER A 132 -11.84 1.47 -6.20
N ASN A 133 -11.38 1.48 -7.45
CA ASN A 133 -12.30 1.61 -8.57
C ASN A 133 -13.19 0.36 -8.66
N CYS A 134 -14.47 0.56 -8.93
CA CYS A 134 -15.43 -0.49 -9.22
C CYS A 134 -16.47 0.03 -10.23
N PRO A 135 -16.33 -0.31 -11.52
CA PRO A 135 -17.29 0.14 -12.54
C PRO A 135 -18.73 -0.28 -12.26
N SER A 136 -18.94 -1.42 -11.62
CA SER A 136 -20.29 -1.87 -11.21
C SER A 136 -20.93 -0.92 -10.20
N LEU A 137 -20.18 -0.47 -9.18
CA LEU A 137 -20.64 0.53 -8.24
C LEU A 137 -20.90 1.87 -8.93
N SER A 138 -19.98 2.30 -9.80
CA SER A 138 -20.09 3.56 -10.54
C SER A 138 -21.31 3.57 -11.46
N ALA A 139 -21.63 2.45 -12.11
CA ALA A 139 -22.81 2.30 -12.95
C ALA A 139 -24.13 2.44 -12.14
N LEU A 140 -24.21 1.78 -10.97
CA LEU A 140 -25.36 1.92 -10.10
C LEU A 140 -25.49 3.36 -9.57
N ALA A 141 -24.39 3.94 -9.06
CA ALA A 141 -24.37 5.30 -8.56
C ALA A 141 -24.83 6.32 -9.62
N ALA A 142 -24.40 6.16 -10.87
CA ALA A 142 -24.85 6.99 -11.99
C ALA A 142 -26.33 6.83 -12.28
N ARG A 143 -26.89 5.61 -12.22
CA ARG A 143 -28.35 5.37 -12.36
C ARG A 143 -29.16 6.07 -11.26
N LEU A 144 -28.60 6.14 -10.04
CA LEU A 144 -29.21 6.80 -8.90
C LEU A 144 -28.93 8.32 -8.86
N GLY A 145 -28.10 8.85 -9.75
CA GLY A 145 -27.68 10.25 -9.76
C GLY A 145 -26.83 10.63 -8.54
N LYS A 146 -26.06 9.70 -7.99
CA LYS A 146 -25.25 9.88 -6.77
C LYS A 146 -23.76 9.86 -7.08
N PRO A 147 -22.95 10.69 -6.39
CA PRO A 147 -21.51 10.66 -6.55
C PRO A 147 -20.88 9.43 -5.89
N VAL A 148 -19.76 8.97 -6.45
CA VAL A 148 -18.85 8.02 -5.82
C VAL A 148 -17.60 8.76 -5.38
N ILE A 149 -17.18 8.56 -4.16
CA ILE A 149 -15.93 9.09 -3.60
C ILE A 149 -14.96 7.92 -3.48
N HIS A 150 -13.89 7.98 -4.25
CA HIS A 150 -12.80 7.00 -4.22
C HIS A 150 -11.73 7.49 -3.26
N ASN A 151 -11.33 6.64 -2.33
CA ASN A 151 -10.27 6.91 -1.37
C ASN A 151 -9.12 5.89 -1.52
N GLU A 152 -7.92 6.30 -1.21
CA GLU A 152 -6.72 5.47 -1.14
C GLU A 152 -5.67 6.19 -0.28
N LEU A 153 -4.68 5.45 0.24
CA LEU A 153 -3.52 6.06 0.88
C LEU A 153 -2.74 6.90 -0.13
N GLY A 154 -2.43 8.12 0.23
CA GLY A 154 -1.62 9.02 -0.60
C GLY A 154 -0.15 8.62 -0.66
N PRO A 155 0.62 9.29 -1.53
CA PRO A 155 2.04 9.02 -1.72
C PRO A 155 2.89 9.43 -0.51
N PHE A 156 2.50 10.48 0.20
CA PHE A 156 3.21 11.00 1.36
C PHE A 156 2.63 10.38 2.61
N ARG A 157 3.46 9.64 3.34
CA ARG A 157 3.05 8.92 4.55
C ARG A 157 4.27 8.42 5.32
N GLY A 158 4.04 7.87 6.48
CA GLY A 158 5.08 7.32 7.32
C GLY A 158 5.79 8.39 8.16
N ARG A 159 7.00 8.07 8.62
CA ARG A 159 7.77 8.99 9.47
C ARG A 159 8.40 10.14 8.68
N ALA A 160 8.48 10.01 7.36
CA ALA A 160 9.18 10.96 6.52
C ALA A 160 8.29 12.10 6.00
N TYR A 161 6.98 11.92 6.00
CA TYR A 161 6.06 12.91 5.42
C TYR A 161 4.83 13.12 6.30
N GLN A 162 4.19 14.28 6.14
CA GLN A 162 2.81 14.44 6.59
C GLN A 162 1.91 13.50 5.80
N ASP A 163 1.04 12.78 6.50
CA ASP A 163 0.13 11.82 5.85
C ASP A 163 -0.81 12.50 4.88
N THR A 164 -0.92 11.92 3.70
CA THR A 164 -1.89 12.31 2.68
C THR A 164 -2.73 11.12 2.26
N VAL A 165 -3.90 11.42 1.68
CA VAL A 165 -4.82 10.43 1.10
C VAL A 165 -5.37 10.95 -0.21
N TYR A 166 -5.83 10.02 -1.05
CA TYR A 166 -6.60 10.36 -2.24
C TYR A 166 -8.08 10.52 -1.87
N PHE A 167 -8.70 11.50 -2.49
CA PHE A 167 -10.13 11.75 -2.49
C PHE A 167 -10.51 12.19 -3.90
N ASP A 168 -11.12 11.31 -4.67
CA ASP A 168 -11.42 11.57 -6.07
C ASP A 168 -12.86 11.12 -6.43
N PHE A 169 -13.56 11.93 -7.20
CA PHE A 169 -14.91 11.60 -7.68
C PHE A 169 -14.91 10.74 -8.94
N ARG A 170 -13.77 10.54 -9.59
CA ARG A 170 -13.65 9.79 -10.84
C ARG A 170 -13.00 8.43 -10.67
N GLY A 171 -12.00 8.33 -9.81
CA GLY A 171 -11.28 7.11 -9.55
C GLY A 171 -9.96 7.33 -8.83
N VAL A 172 -9.37 6.25 -8.32
CA VAL A 172 -8.02 6.21 -7.76
C VAL A 172 -7.13 5.37 -8.66
N ASN A 173 -5.83 5.69 -8.69
CA ASN A 173 -4.82 5.02 -9.50
C ASN A 173 -5.02 5.25 -11.01
N GLY A 174 -6.12 4.79 -11.59
CA GLY A 174 -6.53 5.09 -12.97
C GLY A 174 -7.81 5.94 -13.01
N SER A 175 -8.04 6.60 -14.15
CA SER A 175 -9.22 7.47 -14.39
C SER A 175 -9.37 8.63 -13.41
N THR A 176 -8.28 9.10 -12.80
CA THR A 176 -8.27 10.13 -11.77
C THR A 176 -8.61 11.53 -12.32
N THR A 177 -9.08 12.41 -11.45
CA THR A 177 -9.35 13.81 -11.80
C THR A 177 -8.13 14.52 -12.41
N PRO A 178 -6.90 14.41 -11.86
CA PRO A 178 -5.71 15.03 -12.46
C PRO A 178 -5.37 14.53 -13.87
N ALA A 179 -5.77 13.33 -14.26
CA ALA A 179 -5.55 12.83 -15.61
C ALA A 179 -6.20 13.72 -16.70
N ALA A 180 -7.22 14.52 -16.33
CA ALA A 180 -7.86 15.49 -17.21
C ALA A 180 -7.19 16.87 -17.20
N TRP A 181 -6.19 17.13 -16.35
CA TRP A 181 -5.52 18.42 -16.24
C TRP A 181 -4.46 18.56 -17.34
N THR A 182 -4.86 19.12 -18.45
CA THR A 182 -4.00 19.22 -19.64
C THR A 182 -3.31 20.58 -19.80
N SER A 183 -3.73 21.61 -19.03
CA SER A 183 -3.23 22.98 -19.17
C SER A 183 -2.79 23.58 -17.84
N ARG A 184 -1.49 23.87 -17.72
CA ARG A 184 -0.95 24.63 -16.57
C ARG A 184 -1.54 26.05 -16.48
N ALA A 185 -1.85 26.68 -17.61
CA ALA A 185 -2.46 28.01 -17.63
C ALA A 185 -3.89 27.98 -17.08
N ALA A 186 -4.69 26.96 -17.41
CA ALA A 186 -6.01 26.78 -16.84
C ALA A 186 -5.96 26.55 -15.33
N LEU A 187 -5.04 25.70 -14.86
CA LEU A 187 -4.83 25.48 -13.43
C LEU A 187 -4.37 26.74 -12.70
N ALA A 188 -3.47 27.53 -13.32
CA ALA A 188 -3.06 28.82 -12.75
C ALA A 188 -4.24 29.77 -12.58
N ALA A 189 -5.16 29.81 -13.54
CA ALA A 189 -6.39 30.60 -13.44
C ALA A 189 -7.35 30.09 -12.35
N GLU A 190 -7.51 28.77 -12.23
CA GLU A 190 -8.32 28.17 -11.15
C GLU A 190 -7.74 28.40 -9.75
N LEU A 191 -6.42 28.51 -9.65
CA LEU A 191 -5.70 28.79 -8.40
C LEU A 191 -5.46 30.28 -8.16
N GLU A 192 -5.96 31.17 -9.02
CA GLU A 192 -5.78 32.62 -8.85
C GLU A 192 -6.28 33.10 -7.48
N GLY A 193 -5.41 33.82 -6.75
CA GLY A 193 -5.69 34.27 -5.39
C GLY A 193 -5.44 33.23 -4.29
N ALA A 194 -5.06 31.99 -4.63
CA ALA A 194 -4.55 31.04 -3.66
C ALA A 194 -3.04 31.23 -3.43
N GLU A 195 -2.57 30.88 -2.24
CA GLU A 195 -1.15 30.86 -1.92
C GLU A 195 -0.48 29.61 -2.51
N CYS A 196 0.13 29.74 -3.68
CA CYS A 196 0.97 28.68 -4.26
C CYS A 196 2.39 28.75 -3.69
N LEU A 197 2.93 27.60 -3.31
CA LEU A 197 4.24 27.45 -2.69
C LEU A 197 5.31 27.10 -3.73
N SER A 198 6.55 27.53 -3.48
CA SER A 198 7.72 27.06 -4.21
C SER A 198 7.97 25.57 -3.94
N GLY A 199 8.77 24.90 -4.78
CA GLY A 199 9.16 23.51 -4.54
C GLY A 199 9.91 23.31 -3.21
N GLU A 200 10.68 24.31 -2.75
CA GLU A 200 11.36 24.29 -1.46
C GLU A 200 10.38 24.41 -0.30
N ASP A 201 9.41 25.34 -0.39
CA ASP A 201 8.38 25.50 0.64
C ASP A 201 7.48 24.27 0.74
N LEU A 202 7.14 23.64 -0.41
CA LEU A 202 6.40 22.36 -0.45
C LEU A 202 7.17 21.24 0.26
N ARG A 203 8.48 21.12 0.01
CA ARG A 203 9.32 20.15 0.73
C ARG A 203 9.34 20.44 2.24
N THR A 204 9.57 21.68 2.62
CA THR A 204 9.60 22.10 4.03
C THR A 204 8.25 21.83 4.73
N LEU A 205 7.15 22.00 4.01
CA LEU A 205 5.82 21.74 4.56
C LEU A 205 5.52 20.24 4.70
N LEU A 206 5.83 19.44 3.68
CA LEU A 206 5.38 18.04 3.59
C LEU A 206 6.39 17.04 4.16
N TYR A 207 7.69 17.33 4.11
CA TYR A 207 8.73 16.44 4.60
C TYR A 207 9.03 16.70 6.07
N CYS A 208 8.86 15.67 6.90
CA CYS A 208 9.05 15.69 8.36
C CYS A 208 10.19 14.75 8.80
N GLY A 209 10.79 14.04 7.84
CA GLY A 209 11.83 13.05 8.12
C GLY A 209 13.18 13.70 8.46
N GLU A 210 14.14 12.86 8.81
CA GLU A 210 15.51 13.28 8.96
C GLU A 210 16.08 13.80 7.63
N PRO A 211 17.03 14.74 7.65
CA PRO A 211 17.68 15.18 6.41
C PRO A 211 18.17 13.96 5.62
N PRO A 212 17.90 13.88 4.29
CA PRO A 212 18.32 12.73 3.50
C PRO A 212 19.85 12.60 3.52
N ILE A 213 20.32 11.37 3.49
CA ILE A 213 21.74 11.06 3.40
C ILE A 213 22.26 11.70 2.09
N GLN A 214 23.08 12.73 2.21
CA GLN A 214 23.71 13.33 1.04
C GLN A 214 24.69 12.31 0.45
N PRO A 215 24.57 11.96 -0.84
CA PRO A 215 25.56 11.13 -1.48
C PRO A 215 26.92 11.82 -1.41
N ASP A 216 27.97 11.04 -1.28
CA ASP A 216 29.34 11.58 -1.40
C ASP A 216 29.42 12.45 -2.67
N PRO A 217 29.81 13.72 -2.59
CA PRO A 217 29.94 14.57 -3.77
C PRO A 217 30.88 14.00 -4.85
N ALA A 218 31.80 13.10 -4.46
CA ALA A 218 32.67 12.36 -5.36
C ALA A 218 32.03 11.10 -5.97
N ALA A 219 30.91 10.62 -5.43
CA ALA A 219 30.18 9.48 -5.97
C ALA A 219 29.36 9.94 -7.17
N ALA A 220 29.58 9.34 -8.33
CA ALA A 220 28.76 9.58 -9.51
C ALA A 220 27.30 9.17 -9.22
N ARG A 221 26.35 10.05 -9.54
CA ARG A 221 24.94 9.71 -9.52
C ARG A 221 24.62 8.77 -10.68
N TYR A 222 23.69 7.86 -10.45
CA TYR A 222 23.19 7.02 -11.53
C TYR A 222 22.33 7.85 -12.49
N PRO A 223 22.59 7.81 -13.81
CA PRO A 223 21.76 8.51 -14.79
C PRO A 223 20.29 8.11 -14.70
N LEU A 224 20.01 6.87 -14.30
CA LEU A 224 18.65 6.35 -14.21
C LEU A 224 18.43 5.56 -12.91
N GLY A 225 17.31 5.84 -12.24
CA GLY A 225 16.75 5.02 -11.19
C GLY A 225 15.46 4.35 -11.66
N VAL A 226 15.30 3.07 -11.37
CA VAL A 226 14.07 2.31 -11.65
C VAL A 226 13.44 1.90 -10.32
N ALA A 227 12.23 2.40 -10.05
CA ALA A 227 11.46 1.96 -8.89
C ALA A 227 10.43 0.91 -9.31
N LEU A 228 10.63 -0.31 -8.83
CA LEU A 228 9.71 -1.43 -9.05
C LEU A 228 8.56 -1.39 -8.04
N GLN A 229 7.47 -2.08 -8.38
CA GLN A 229 6.25 -2.13 -7.59
C GLN A 229 5.91 -3.57 -7.22
N VAL A 230 4.94 -3.72 -6.34
CA VAL A 230 4.33 -5.03 -6.03
C VAL A 230 3.58 -5.53 -7.27
N GLU A 231 3.82 -6.76 -7.65
CA GLU A 231 3.39 -7.30 -8.95
C GLU A 231 1.88 -7.50 -9.03
N ASP A 232 1.23 -7.84 -7.93
CA ASP A 232 -0.19 -8.11 -7.81
C ASP A 232 -0.99 -6.95 -7.18
N ASP A 233 -0.39 -5.76 -7.09
CA ASP A 233 -1.07 -4.54 -6.67
C ASP A 233 -2.09 -4.08 -7.72
N SER A 234 -3.21 -3.50 -7.28
CA SER A 234 -4.26 -2.94 -8.15
C SER A 234 -3.72 -1.97 -9.21
N ASN A 235 -2.71 -1.18 -8.86
CA ASN A 235 -2.02 -0.28 -9.78
C ASN A 235 -1.35 -1.02 -10.93
N THR A 236 -0.63 -2.10 -10.61
CA THR A 236 0.09 -2.92 -11.59
C THR A 236 -0.88 -3.72 -12.43
N LEU A 237 -1.88 -4.35 -11.81
CA LEU A 237 -2.84 -5.21 -12.49
C LEU A 237 -3.75 -4.47 -13.48
N ALA A 238 -4.29 -3.32 -13.07
CA ALA A 238 -5.33 -2.63 -13.81
C ALA A 238 -4.85 -1.41 -14.60
N TYR A 239 -3.80 -0.73 -14.14
CA TYR A 239 -3.43 0.60 -14.62
C TYR A 239 -1.99 0.71 -15.13
N SER A 240 -1.30 -0.40 -15.32
CA SER A 240 0.08 -0.43 -15.82
C SER A 240 0.22 -0.20 -17.33
N ARG A 241 -0.87 -0.11 -18.08
CA ARG A 241 -0.87 -0.05 -19.56
C ARG A 241 -0.09 -1.21 -20.20
N GLY A 242 -0.11 -2.38 -19.55
CA GLY A 242 0.59 -3.58 -20.00
C GLY A 242 2.08 -3.61 -19.70
N TYR A 243 2.59 -2.67 -18.91
CA TYR A 243 3.94 -2.76 -18.35
C TYR A 243 3.93 -3.64 -17.11
N ASP A 244 4.97 -4.45 -17.00
CA ASP A 244 5.38 -5.17 -15.81
C ASP A 244 6.81 -4.76 -15.43
N ALA A 245 7.32 -5.26 -14.32
CA ALA A 245 8.66 -4.95 -13.84
C ALA A 245 9.75 -5.33 -14.86
N ILE A 246 9.59 -6.44 -15.57
CA ILE A 246 10.55 -6.91 -16.57
C ILE A 246 10.56 -5.98 -17.79
N ARG A 247 9.40 -5.63 -18.32
CA ARG A 247 9.29 -4.68 -19.44
C ARG A 247 9.85 -3.30 -19.07
N LEU A 248 9.63 -2.84 -17.83
CA LEU A 248 10.19 -1.60 -17.35
C LEU A 248 11.72 -1.65 -17.33
N LEU A 249 12.32 -2.72 -16.81
CA LEU A 249 13.76 -2.92 -16.79
C LEU A 249 14.36 -3.01 -18.21
N TYR A 250 13.72 -3.74 -19.12
CA TYR A 250 14.14 -3.75 -20.52
C TYR A 250 14.05 -2.37 -21.17
N GLN A 251 13.02 -1.60 -20.87
CA GLN A 251 12.91 -0.24 -21.39
C GLN A 251 14.02 0.68 -20.88
N ALA A 252 14.42 0.53 -19.62
CA ALA A 252 15.57 1.23 -19.04
C ALA A 252 16.87 0.87 -19.79
N GLN A 253 17.10 -0.42 -20.01
CA GLN A 253 18.33 -0.91 -20.67
C GLN A 253 18.44 -0.56 -22.17
N ARG A 254 17.34 -0.25 -22.84
CA ARG A 254 17.40 0.24 -24.23
C ARG A 254 18.17 1.56 -24.37
N ASN A 255 18.25 2.34 -23.31
CA ASN A 255 18.83 3.68 -23.32
C ASN A 255 20.05 3.82 -22.40
N PHE A 256 20.25 2.88 -21.46
CA PHE A 256 21.28 2.98 -20.43
C PHE A 256 21.96 1.61 -20.24
N ALA A 257 23.28 1.63 -20.06
CA ALA A 257 24.03 0.42 -19.70
C ALA A 257 23.68 -0.02 -18.26
N PRO A 258 23.80 -1.33 -17.91
CA PRO A 258 23.44 -1.82 -16.57
C PRO A 258 24.09 -1.04 -15.41
N GLY A 259 25.36 -0.69 -15.49
CA GLY A 259 26.07 0.12 -14.47
C GLY A 259 25.64 1.60 -14.41
N GLN A 260 24.71 2.04 -15.25
CA GLN A 260 24.11 3.37 -15.23
C GLN A 260 22.69 3.36 -14.62
N VAL A 261 22.18 2.20 -14.24
CA VAL A 261 20.83 1.99 -13.73
C VAL A 261 20.88 1.52 -12.28
N LEU A 262 20.20 2.24 -11.40
CA LEU A 262 19.99 1.86 -10.01
C LEU A 262 18.55 1.35 -9.86
N VAL A 263 18.38 0.11 -9.42
CA VAL A 263 17.09 -0.54 -9.30
C VAL A 263 16.68 -0.64 -7.84
N ARG A 264 15.54 -0.06 -7.49
CA ARG A 264 14.93 -0.19 -6.16
C ARG A 264 13.72 -1.12 -6.24
N SER A 265 13.81 -2.25 -5.56
CA SER A 265 12.67 -3.15 -5.37
C SER A 265 11.72 -2.60 -4.31
N HIS A 266 10.42 -2.87 -4.47
CA HIS A 266 9.45 -2.56 -3.43
C HIS A 266 9.63 -3.51 -2.25
N PRO A 267 9.51 -3.04 -0.98
CA PRO A 267 9.64 -3.93 0.19
C PRO A 267 8.67 -5.11 0.22
N GLY A 268 7.50 -4.96 -0.40
CA GLY A 268 6.50 -6.01 -0.55
C GLY A 268 6.52 -6.73 -1.92
N ALA A 269 7.57 -6.57 -2.74
CA ALA A 269 7.68 -7.25 -4.01
C ALA A 269 7.78 -8.77 -3.81
N HIS A 270 7.12 -9.54 -4.68
CA HIS A 270 7.15 -11.00 -4.63
C HIS A 270 8.41 -11.58 -5.26
N PHE A 271 9.10 -10.81 -6.11
CA PHE A 271 10.27 -11.25 -6.84
C PHE A 271 11.48 -10.38 -6.54
N ALA A 272 12.62 -11.03 -6.32
CA ALA A 272 13.92 -10.36 -6.29
C ALA A 272 14.49 -10.33 -7.72
N TYR A 273 14.43 -9.17 -8.35
CA TYR A 273 15.04 -8.96 -9.66
C TYR A 273 16.56 -8.88 -9.51
N ARG A 274 17.23 -10.04 -9.64
CA ARG A 274 18.68 -10.16 -9.53
C ARG A 274 19.32 -10.36 -10.90
N GLY A 275 20.47 -9.76 -11.09
CA GLY A 275 21.43 -10.11 -12.13
C GLY A 275 21.34 -9.30 -13.42
N GLY A 276 22.28 -8.39 -13.63
CA GLY A 276 22.64 -7.80 -14.91
C GLY A 276 21.72 -6.73 -15.47
N LEU A 277 20.60 -6.43 -14.80
CA LEU A 277 19.65 -5.41 -15.26
C LEU A 277 19.86 -4.03 -14.63
N GLY A 278 20.79 -3.89 -13.72
CA GLY A 278 21.15 -2.67 -12.99
C GLY A 278 21.72 -2.99 -11.62
N ASP A 279 22.32 -1.99 -10.98
CA ASP A 279 22.80 -2.11 -9.61
C ASP A 279 21.61 -2.06 -8.65
N GLN A 280 21.63 -2.91 -7.61
CA GLN A 280 20.55 -2.94 -6.62
C GLN A 280 20.70 -1.78 -5.63
N ASP A 281 19.62 -1.05 -5.42
CA ASP A 281 19.55 -0.03 -4.39
C ASP A 281 19.41 -0.65 -3.00
N THR A 282 20.22 -0.20 -2.08
CA THR A 282 20.23 -0.59 -0.66
C THR A 282 19.94 0.60 0.26
N SER A 283 19.48 1.72 -0.29
CA SER A 283 19.18 2.92 0.47
C SER A 283 18.06 2.65 1.47
N PRO A 284 18.15 3.15 2.71
CA PRO A 284 17.17 2.90 3.76
C PRO A 284 15.80 3.49 3.41
N THR A 285 15.75 4.62 2.71
CA THR A 285 14.50 5.30 2.35
C THR A 285 14.39 5.54 0.85
N SER A 286 13.18 5.82 0.36
CA SER A 286 12.93 6.26 -1.01
C SER A 286 13.62 7.60 -1.31
N VAL A 287 13.68 8.48 -0.31
CA VAL A 287 14.34 9.79 -0.46
C VAL A 287 15.84 9.62 -0.68
N ASP A 288 16.51 8.75 0.08
CA ASP A 288 17.94 8.46 -0.10
C ASP A 288 18.21 7.87 -1.49
N PHE A 289 17.32 6.98 -1.97
CA PHE A 289 17.38 6.47 -3.35
C PHE A 289 17.28 7.60 -4.38
N LEU A 290 16.30 8.52 -4.23
CA LEU A 290 16.10 9.64 -5.14
C LEU A 290 17.33 10.58 -5.19
N GLN A 291 18.09 10.73 -4.10
CA GLN A 291 19.32 11.52 -4.09
C GLN A 291 20.46 10.92 -4.92
N ARG A 292 20.41 9.62 -5.21
CA ARG A 292 21.45 8.86 -5.94
C ARG A 292 21.24 8.80 -7.44
N ILE A 293 20.11 9.29 -7.95
CA ILE A 293 19.71 9.17 -9.35
C ILE A 293 19.48 10.56 -9.98
N GLU A 294 19.59 10.66 -11.31
CA GLU A 294 19.32 11.89 -12.05
C GLU A 294 17.92 11.90 -12.67
N HIS A 295 17.36 10.73 -12.95
CA HIS A 295 16.02 10.55 -13.51
C HIS A 295 15.38 9.30 -12.94
N LEU A 296 14.12 9.39 -12.52
CA LEU A 296 13.34 8.26 -12.04
C LEU A 296 12.49 7.66 -13.16
N VAL A 297 12.42 6.34 -13.20
CA VAL A 297 11.47 5.60 -14.05
C VAL A 297 10.65 4.64 -13.18
N THR A 298 9.35 4.63 -13.37
CA THR A 298 8.45 3.69 -12.72
C THR A 298 7.23 3.40 -13.60
N ILE A 299 6.46 2.35 -13.29
CA ILE A 299 5.19 2.13 -14.00
C ILE A 299 4.21 3.24 -13.58
N ASN A 300 3.75 3.22 -12.35
CA ASN A 300 2.81 4.21 -11.79
C ASN A 300 2.94 4.33 -10.25
N SER A 301 4.13 4.05 -9.71
CA SER A 301 4.39 4.11 -8.28
C SER A 301 4.19 5.51 -7.69
N SER A 302 3.74 5.55 -6.45
CA SER A 302 3.64 6.77 -5.65
C SER A 302 4.98 7.49 -5.45
N VAL A 303 6.13 6.81 -5.63
CA VAL A 303 7.46 7.43 -5.57
C VAL A 303 7.64 8.52 -6.65
N ALA A 304 6.83 8.54 -7.72
CA ALA A 304 6.79 9.63 -8.69
C ALA A 304 6.37 10.97 -8.06
N ALA A 305 5.46 10.94 -7.07
CA ALA A 305 5.09 12.14 -6.32
C ALA A 305 6.24 12.64 -5.43
N GLU A 306 6.99 11.70 -4.83
CA GLU A 306 8.20 12.06 -4.07
C GLU A 306 9.24 12.69 -5.00
N ALA A 307 9.49 12.08 -6.16
CA ALA A 307 10.39 12.66 -7.16
C ALA A 307 9.97 14.09 -7.58
N ALA A 308 8.67 14.31 -7.82
CA ALA A 308 8.13 15.64 -8.11
C ALA A 308 8.40 16.63 -6.98
N LEU A 309 8.14 16.25 -5.72
CA LEU A 309 8.38 17.08 -4.53
C LEU A 309 9.87 17.43 -4.39
N TRP A 310 10.76 16.48 -4.70
CA TRP A 310 12.21 16.68 -4.63
C TRP A 310 12.80 17.35 -5.88
N GLY A 311 11.96 17.71 -6.86
CA GLY A 311 12.40 18.36 -8.11
C GLY A 311 13.20 17.42 -9.02
N LEU A 312 13.08 16.10 -8.85
CA LEU A 312 13.73 15.11 -9.68
C LEU A 312 12.84 14.80 -10.89
N PRO A 313 13.34 14.90 -12.13
CA PRO A 313 12.60 14.49 -13.31
C PRO A 313 12.28 12.99 -13.28
N PHE A 314 11.09 12.63 -13.79
CA PHE A 314 10.67 11.25 -13.82
C PHE A 314 9.83 10.91 -15.05
N THR A 315 9.78 9.61 -15.38
CA THR A 315 8.91 9.05 -16.41
C THR A 315 8.01 7.99 -15.79
N THR A 316 6.71 8.06 -16.07
CA THR A 316 5.73 7.01 -15.72
C THR A 316 5.21 6.35 -16.99
N PHE A 317 5.07 5.01 -16.97
CA PHE A 317 4.57 4.22 -18.10
C PHE A 317 3.11 3.79 -17.95
N GLY A 318 2.60 3.74 -16.72
CA GLY A 318 1.20 3.46 -16.41
C GLY A 318 0.37 4.70 -16.11
N ASP A 319 -0.88 4.49 -15.76
CA ASP A 319 -1.78 5.56 -15.31
C ASP A 319 -1.43 5.99 -13.90
N THR A 320 -1.35 7.29 -13.67
CA THR A 320 -1.07 7.90 -12.37
C THR A 320 -1.60 9.32 -12.31
N PRO A 321 -2.03 9.81 -11.13
CA PRO A 321 -2.40 11.22 -10.96
C PRO A 321 -1.27 12.20 -11.33
N PHE A 322 -0.01 11.76 -11.23
CA PHE A 322 1.19 12.59 -11.48
C PHE A 322 1.66 12.57 -12.93
N GLY A 323 0.93 11.90 -13.83
CA GLY A 323 1.31 11.77 -15.25
C GLY A 323 1.53 13.10 -15.97
N GLY A 324 0.84 14.17 -15.56
CA GLY A 324 1.04 15.51 -16.09
C GLY A 324 2.41 16.16 -15.78
N LEU A 325 3.14 15.62 -14.79
CA LEU A 325 4.51 15.99 -14.45
C LEU A 325 5.56 15.06 -15.08
N SER A 326 5.14 13.96 -15.69
CA SER A 326 6.02 12.97 -16.33
C SER A 326 6.73 13.56 -17.53
N SER A 327 8.03 13.31 -17.65
CA SER A 327 8.86 13.69 -18.78
C SER A 327 9.23 12.48 -19.64
N PRO A 328 9.58 12.66 -20.95
CA PRO A 328 9.99 11.55 -21.80
C PRO A 328 11.31 10.94 -21.35
N LEU A 329 11.56 9.69 -21.74
CA LEU A 329 12.81 8.97 -21.55
C LEU A 329 13.45 8.67 -22.92
N PRO A 330 14.75 8.98 -23.17
CA PRO A 330 15.63 9.77 -22.31
C PRO A 330 15.18 11.22 -22.19
N PRO A 331 15.54 11.93 -21.12
CA PRO A 331 15.17 13.33 -20.97
C PRO A 331 15.80 14.16 -22.09
N ALA A 332 14.97 14.96 -22.76
CA ALA A 332 15.40 15.73 -23.94
C ALA A 332 16.39 16.86 -23.58
N THR A 333 16.33 17.37 -22.37
CA THR A 333 17.25 18.37 -21.77
C THR A 333 16.96 18.38 -20.26
N ALA A 334 17.96 18.74 -19.45
CA ALA A 334 17.73 18.98 -18.03
C ALA A 334 16.60 20.03 -17.87
N PRO A 335 15.54 19.74 -17.11
CA PRO A 335 14.49 20.72 -16.91
C PRO A 335 15.09 21.96 -16.26
N GLN A 336 14.92 23.11 -16.91
CA GLN A 336 15.21 24.39 -16.26
C GLN A 336 14.24 24.48 -15.07
N ALA A 337 14.79 24.57 -13.87
CA ALA A 337 14.00 24.84 -12.68
C ALA A 337 13.24 26.16 -12.92
N ALA A 338 11.93 26.08 -13.04
CA ALA A 338 11.08 27.25 -13.13
C ALA A 338 11.30 28.11 -11.87
N SER A 339 11.61 29.38 -12.05
CA SER A 339 11.92 30.31 -10.97
C SER A 339 10.66 30.76 -10.19
N GLY A 340 9.70 29.87 -9.92
CA GLY A 340 8.48 30.22 -9.21
C GLY A 340 7.61 28.99 -8.91
N PRO A 341 6.48 29.19 -8.21
CA PRO A 341 5.53 28.11 -7.93
C PRO A 341 4.98 27.48 -9.22
N ASP A 342 5.08 26.16 -9.36
CA ASP A 342 4.42 25.42 -10.46
C ASP A 342 2.94 25.18 -10.11
N PRO A 343 1.97 25.71 -10.90
CA PRO A 343 0.54 25.54 -10.63
C PRO A 343 0.10 24.06 -10.61
N LEU A 344 0.67 23.23 -11.48
CA LEU A 344 0.33 21.82 -11.54
C LEU A 344 0.84 21.08 -10.31
N LEU A 345 2.08 21.37 -9.87
CA LEU A 345 2.63 20.77 -8.65
C LEU A 345 1.82 21.18 -7.42
N ASN A 346 1.45 22.45 -7.29
CA ASN A 346 0.61 22.94 -6.20
C ASN A 346 -0.81 22.34 -6.25
N ALA A 347 -1.42 22.27 -7.44
CA ALA A 347 -2.71 21.62 -7.61
C ALA A 347 -2.68 20.16 -7.17
N LEU A 348 -1.66 19.40 -7.57
CA LEU A 348 -1.50 18.00 -7.21
C LEU A 348 -1.24 17.80 -5.70
N LEU A 349 -0.26 18.53 -5.16
CA LEU A 349 0.21 18.27 -3.80
C LEU A 349 -0.64 18.93 -2.71
N LEU A 350 -1.27 20.07 -2.98
CA LEU A 350 -2.02 20.84 -1.99
C LEU A 350 -3.54 20.86 -2.22
N ALA A 351 -4.03 20.65 -3.47
CA ALA A 351 -5.47 20.68 -3.72
C ALA A 351 -6.04 19.27 -3.96
N TYR A 352 -5.34 18.41 -4.69
CA TYR A 352 -5.78 17.05 -5.00
C TYR A 352 -5.48 16.07 -3.87
N LEU A 353 -4.25 16.03 -3.37
CA LEU A 353 -3.92 15.26 -2.18
C LEU A 353 -4.56 15.91 -0.95
N VAL A 354 -5.21 15.09 -0.14
CA VAL A 354 -5.92 15.52 1.06
C VAL A 354 -5.08 15.18 2.29
N PRO A 355 -4.91 16.10 3.26
CA PRO A 355 -4.27 15.78 4.53
C PRO A 355 -4.93 14.58 5.22
N GLY A 356 -4.12 13.63 5.70
CA GLY A 356 -4.60 12.34 6.20
C GLY A 356 -5.62 12.42 7.32
N ASN A 357 -5.53 13.45 8.18
CA ASN A 357 -6.49 13.67 9.27
C ASN A 357 -7.90 14.09 8.81
N LEU A 358 -8.08 14.44 7.53
CA LEU A 358 -9.38 14.73 6.93
C LEU A 358 -10.03 13.48 6.29
N LEU A 359 -9.32 12.34 6.25
CA LEU A 359 -9.91 11.10 5.76
C LEU A 359 -11.11 10.70 6.62
N TYR A 360 -12.24 10.53 5.95
CA TYR A 360 -13.54 10.20 6.57
C TYR A 360 -14.05 11.21 7.60
N ASP A 361 -13.56 12.46 7.57
CA ASP A 361 -14.18 13.55 8.33
C ASP A 361 -15.53 13.93 7.68
N PRO A 362 -16.67 13.75 8.37
CA PRO A 362 -17.98 13.93 7.76
C PRO A 362 -18.24 15.36 7.29
N GLU A 363 -17.73 16.36 8.02
CA GLU A 363 -17.86 17.78 7.66
C GLU A 363 -17.05 18.09 6.41
N TYR A 364 -15.81 17.58 6.33
CA TYR A 364 -14.96 17.72 5.15
C TYR A 364 -15.59 17.07 3.93
N TYR A 365 -16.16 15.85 4.05
CA TYR A 365 -16.77 15.13 2.94
C TYR A 365 -18.02 15.88 2.40
N ARG A 366 -18.90 16.38 3.29
CA ARG A 366 -20.05 17.20 2.90
C ARG A 366 -19.62 18.51 2.25
N TRP A 367 -18.57 19.15 2.77
CA TRP A 367 -17.99 20.34 2.16
C TRP A 367 -17.47 20.07 0.74
N ARG A 368 -16.81 18.93 0.51
CA ARG A 368 -16.38 18.53 -0.84
C ARG A 368 -17.56 18.28 -1.79
N LEU A 369 -18.64 17.68 -1.30
CA LEU A 369 -19.89 17.43 -2.06
C LEU A 369 -20.62 18.73 -2.43
N ALA A 370 -20.42 19.81 -1.72
CA ALA A 370 -20.99 21.12 -2.05
C ALA A 370 -20.39 21.79 -3.30
N GLY A 371 -19.46 21.13 -4.00
CA GLY A 371 -18.90 21.62 -5.28
C GLY A 371 -17.86 22.72 -5.11
N VAL A 372 -17.01 22.59 -4.10
CA VAL A 372 -15.90 23.53 -3.81
C VAL A 372 -14.86 23.57 -4.93
N THR A 373 -14.24 24.72 -5.11
CA THR A 373 -13.23 24.94 -6.15
C THR A 373 -11.88 24.31 -5.77
N LEU A 374 -11.01 24.15 -6.77
CA LEU A 374 -9.62 23.69 -6.55
C LEU A 374 -8.86 24.65 -5.61
N ARG A 375 -9.09 25.96 -5.76
CA ARG A 375 -8.55 27.00 -4.88
C ARG A 375 -8.98 26.84 -3.43
N ASP A 376 -10.28 26.55 -3.19
CA ASP A 376 -10.80 26.34 -1.84
C ASP A 376 -10.14 25.10 -1.18
N CYS A 377 -9.97 24.01 -1.98
CA CYS A 377 -9.27 22.82 -1.54
C CYS A 377 -7.83 23.14 -1.15
N LEU A 378 -7.07 23.80 -2.03
CA LEU A 378 -5.68 24.18 -1.75
C LEU A 378 -5.58 25.00 -0.47
N THR A 379 -6.43 26.04 -0.33
CA THR A 379 -6.41 26.94 0.82
C THR A 379 -6.69 26.19 2.13
N ARG A 380 -7.72 25.34 2.15
CA ARG A 380 -8.09 24.56 3.35
C ARG A 380 -7.01 23.54 3.71
N HIS A 381 -6.50 22.80 2.72
CA HIS A 381 -5.47 21.78 2.94
C HIS A 381 -4.16 22.40 3.44
N LEU A 382 -3.73 23.51 2.85
CA LEU A 382 -2.53 24.23 3.28
C LEU A 382 -2.64 24.68 4.74
N GLN A 383 -3.81 25.19 5.18
CA GLN A 383 -4.06 25.56 6.57
C GLN A 383 -3.97 24.35 7.51
N VAL A 384 -4.50 23.19 7.08
CA VAL A 384 -4.44 21.95 7.85
C VAL A 384 -3.00 21.44 7.98
N LEU A 385 -2.27 21.36 6.86
CA LEU A 385 -0.89 20.91 6.84
C LEU A 385 0.02 21.79 7.70
N ARG A 386 -0.16 23.12 7.66
CA ARG A 386 0.58 24.05 8.53
C ARG A 386 0.29 23.83 10.01
N ARG A 387 -0.97 23.59 10.38
CA ARG A 387 -1.32 23.26 11.77
C ARG A 387 -0.69 21.95 12.22
N ASN A 388 -0.73 20.93 11.37
CA ASN A 388 -0.11 19.64 11.66
C ASN A 388 1.41 19.78 11.87
N ALA A 389 2.10 20.57 11.03
CA ALA A 389 3.53 20.81 11.16
C ALA A 389 3.90 21.49 12.50
N VAL A 390 3.11 22.46 12.95
CA VAL A 390 3.32 23.13 14.26
C VAL A 390 3.11 22.14 15.42
N HIS A 391 2.09 21.29 15.35
CA HIS A 391 1.85 20.27 16.38
C HIS A 391 2.95 19.22 16.43
N ALA A 392 3.48 18.79 15.28
CA ALA A 392 4.59 17.84 15.24
C ALA A 392 5.87 18.41 15.87
N GLN A 393 6.16 19.69 15.66
CA GLN A 393 7.31 20.36 16.27
C GLN A 393 7.15 20.61 17.77
N GLY A 394 5.92 20.77 18.28
CA GLY A 394 5.63 20.97 19.70
C GLY A 394 5.50 19.68 20.52
N ALA A 395 5.39 18.52 19.87
CA ALA A 395 5.16 17.23 20.53
C ALA A 395 6.43 16.40 20.79
N LEU A 396 7.62 16.91 20.47
CA LEU A 396 8.87 16.30 20.91
C LEU A 396 9.10 16.73 22.37
N PRO A 397 8.95 15.83 23.37
CA PRO A 397 9.47 16.13 24.68
C PRO A 397 10.99 16.29 24.54
N ASP A 398 11.49 17.41 25.01
CA ASP A 398 12.92 17.66 25.14
C ASP A 398 13.52 16.60 26.07
N LEU A 399 14.09 15.55 25.47
CA LEU A 399 14.81 14.50 26.18
C LEU A 399 16.30 14.83 26.33
N SER A 400 16.68 16.09 26.17
CA SER A 400 18.01 16.55 26.55
C SER A 400 18.10 16.49 28.07
N PRO A 401 19.07 15.77 28.67
CA PRO A 401 19.29 15.84 30.10
C PRO A 401 19.75 17.25 30.42
N THR A 402 18.92 17.99 31.17
CA THR A 402 19.29 19.26 31.74
C THR A 402 20.52 19.05 32.60
N PRO A 403 21.65 19.75 32.40
CA PRO A 403 22.76 19.66 33.30
C PRO A 403 22.29 20.12 34.69
N ALA A 404 22.47 19.25 35.67
CA ALA A 404 22.14 19.55 37.05
C ALA A 404 22.84 20.83 37.48
N ALA A 405 22.08 21.87 37.74
CA ALA A 405 22.55 23.02 38.49
C ALA A 405 22.83 22.54 39.93
N GLU A 406 24.07 22.56 40.31
CA GLU A 406 24.45 22.43 41.72
C GLU A 406 23.81 23.57 42.52
N THR A 407 22.73 23.28 43.22
CA THR A 407 22.19 24.12 44.28
C THR A 407 22.42 23.38 45.58
N GLU A 408 23.20 24.03 46.45
CA GLU A 408 23.47 23.62 47.82
C GLU A 408 22.18 23.25 48.54
N ALA A 409 22.16 22.07 49.15
CA ALA A 409 21.05 21.57 49.94
C ALA A 409 20.92 22.33 51.26
N PRO A 410 19.73 22.79 51.67
CA PRO A 410 19.46 23.16 53.04
C PRO A 410 19.33 21.91 53.91
N ALA A 411 19.87 21.98 55.11
CA ALA A 411 19.91 20.90 56.06
C ALA A 411 18.54 20.33 56.42
N ASP A 412 18.51 19.03 56.49
CA ASP A 412 17.44 18.07 56.73
C ASP A 412 16.75 18.25 58.10
N PRO A 413 15.42 18.23 58.16
CA PRO A 413 14.70 17.73 59.31
C PRO A 413 14.00 16.40 59.01
N GLY A 414 14.63 15.32 59.44
CA GLY A 414 13.90 14.09 59.79
C GLY A 414 13.43 13.20 58.63
N MET A 415 14.33 12.38 58.07
CA MET A 415 13.92 11.27 57.21
C MET A 415 13.03 10.28 57.96
N PRO A 416 11.86 9.91 57.41
CA PRO A 416 11.15 8.72 57.88
C PRO A 416 11.99 7.49 57.59
N GLN A 417 12.12 6.59 58.55
CA GLN A 417 12.87 5.33 58.43
C GLN A 417 12.46 4.60 57.16
N ARG A 418 13.41 4.42 56.25
CA ARG A 418 13.24 3.66 55.00
C ARG A 418 12.81 2.24 55.34
N ASN A 419 11.61 1.83 54.93
CA ASN A 419 11.11 0.49 55.14
C ASN A 419 11.96 -0.53 54.32
N PRO A 420 12.73 -1.42 54.98
CA PRO A 420 13.61 -2.36 54.29
C PRO A 420 12.87 -3.33 53.33
N ALA A 421 11.59 -3.60 53.60
CA ALA A 421 10.75 -4.48 52.78
C ALA A 421 10.42 -3.81 51.42
N LEU A 422 10.15 -2.52 51.37
CA LEU A 422 9.92 -1.76 50.14
C LEU A 422 11.16 -1.75 49.25
N TRP A 423 12.37 -1.58 49.85
CA TRP A 423 13.63 -1.58 49.14
C TRP A 423 13.95 -2.97 48.51
N SER A 424 13.64 -4.04 49.23
CA SER A 424 13.82 -5.40 48.73
C SER A 424 12.86 -5.72 47.59
N ALA A 425 11.60 -5.29 47.69
CA ALA A 425 10.59 -5.45 46.67
C ALA A 425 10.93 -4.66 45.37
N THR A 426 11.42 -3.41 45.53
CA THR A 426 11.85 -2.58 44.39
C THR A 426 13.04 -3.20 43.63
N ARG A 427 14.03 -3.74 44.36
CA ARG A 427 15.16 -4.46 43.72
C ARG A 427 14.73 -5.74 43.05
N SER A 428 13.75 -6.47 43.58
CA SER A 428 13.23 -7.69 42.97
C SER A 428 12.49 -7.35 41.67
N LEU A 429 11.65 -6.29 41.66
CA LEU A 429 10.94 -5.83 40.47
C LEU A 429 11.91 -5.29 39.40
N SER A 430 12.95 -4.56 39.78
CA SER A 430 13.99 -4.11 38.84
C SER A 430 14.71 -5.27 38.15
N ARG A 431 15.10 -6.31 38.91
CA ARG A 431 15.71 -7.51 38.32
C ARG A 431 14.75 -8.30 37.41
N SER A 432 13.47 -8.36 37.78
CA SER A 432 12.47 -9.01 36.93
C SER A 432 12.25 -8.23 35.64
N ALA A 433 12.23 -6.90 35.71
CA ALA A 433 12.10 -6.04 34.52
C ALA A 433 13.33 -6.18 33.59
N GLU A 434 14.55 -6.27 34.14
CA GLU A 434 15.78 -6.49 33.36
C GLU A 434 15.77 -7.87 32.70
N ALA A 435 15.31 -8.92 33.40
CA ALA A 435 15.20 -10.26 32.84
C ALA A 435 14.17 -10.34 31.71
N LEU A 436 13.00 -9.70 31.87
CA LEU A 436 11.99 -9.61 30.84
C LEU A 436 12.45 -8.80 29.63
N GLN A 437 13.24 -7.74 29.86
CA GLN A 437 13.83 -6.97 28.77
C GLN A 437 14.82 -7.79 27.93
N LYS A 438 15.61 -8.63 28.58
CA LYS A 438 16.52 -9.56 27.88
C LYS A 438 15.75 -10.60 27.07
N GLN A 439 14.71 -11.21 27.67
CA GLN A 439 13.85 -12.17 26.96
C GLN A 439 13.16 -11.53 25.76
N LEU A 440 12.68 -10.28 25.88
CA LEU A 440 12.09 -9.55 24.78
C LEU A 440 13.09 -9.37 23.62
N ALA A 441 14.31 -8.96 23.89
CA ALA A 441 15.34 -8.79 22.86
C ALA A 441 15.72 -10.11 22.16
N GLU A 442 15.75 -11.22 22.91
CA GLU A 442 15.97 -12.56 22.35
C GLU A 442 14.81 -13.00 21.43
N LEU A 443 13.56 -12.72 21.83
CA LEU A 443 12.37 -13.02 21.03
C LEU A 443 12.30 -12.15 19.78
N GLU A 444 12.60 -10.86 19.87
CA GLU A 444 12.68 -9.95 18.72
C GLU A 444 13.69 -10.44 17.67
N THR A 445 14.85 -10.94 18.14
CA THR A 445 15.88 -11.50 17.25
C THR A 445 15.38 -12.78 16.57
N ARG A 446 14.73 -13.69 17.31
CA ARG A 446 14.18 -14.94 16.77
C ARG A 446 13.04 -14.66 15.79
N TYR A 447 12.19 -13.67 16.08
CA TYR A 447 11.10 -13.25 15.19
C TYR A 447 11.64 -12.66 13.88
N ALA A 448 12.67 -11.82 13.95
CA ALA A 448 13.32 -11.28 12.76
C ALA A 448 13.95 -12.38 11.88
N ALA A 449 14.60 -13.38 12.50
CA ALA A 449 15.16 -14.53 11.78
C ALA A 449 14.07 -15.38 11.11
N ALA A 450 12.94 -15.62 11.79
CA ALA A 450 11.82 -16.37 11.24
C ALA A 450 11.14 -15.64 10.07
N ILE A 451 11.07 -14.30 10.13
CA ILE A 451 10.59 -13.49 8.98
C ILE A 451 11.54 -13.67 7.79
N ALA A 452 12.85 -13.57 8.00
CA ALA A 452 13.83 -13.72 6.92
C ALA A 452 13.74 -15.11 6.25
N GLU A 453 13.62 -16.18 7.06
CA GLU A 453 13.44 -17.54 6.55
C GLU A 453 12.13 -17.69 5.76
N ARG A 454 11.02 -17.16 6.27
CA ARG A 454 9.73 -17.11 5.54
C ARG A 454 9.88 -16.42 4.19
N ASP A 455 10.54 -15.27 4.16
CA ASP A 455 10.70 -14.48 2.94
C ASP A 455 11.58 -15.21 1.90
N GLU A 456 12.64 -15.92 2.33
CA GLU A 456 13.45 -16.78 1.45
C GLU A 456 12.62 -17.93 0.84
N ILE A 457 11.77 -18.58 1.65
CA ILE A 457 10.87 -19.65 1.19
C ILE A 457 9.86 -19.10 0.18
N TRP A 458 9.28 -17.93 0.46
CA TRP A 458 8.33 -17.26 -0.43
C TRP A 458 8.96 -16.93 -1.78
N ASP A 459 10.17 -16.37 -1.78
CA ASP A 459 10.91 -16.05 -3.02
C ASP A 459 11.16 -17.29 -3.87
N ALA A 460 11.58 -18.39 -3.22
CA ALA A 460 11.81 -19.65 -3.90
C ALA A 460 10.51 -20.22 -4.52
N ARG A 461 9.40 -20.18 -3.77
CA ARG A 461 8.07 -20.60 -4.26
C ARG A 461 7.66 -19.81 -5.51
N CYS A 462 7.72 -18.48 -5.44
CA CYS A 462 7.34 -17.62 -6.57
C CYS A 462 8.19 -17.90 -7.82
N TRP A 463 9.50 -18.11 -7.65
CA TRP A 463 10.38 -18.47 -8.75
C TRP A 463 9.96 -19.81 -9.41
N PHE A 464 9.69 -20.85 -8.59
CA PHE A 464 9.24 -22.14 -9.10
C PHE A 464 7.88 -22.05 -9.79
N GLN A 465 6.95 -21.28 -9.25
CA GLN A 465 5.64 -21.05 -9.86
C GLN A 465 5.79 -20.42 -11.25
N THR A 466 6.62 -19.39 -11.39
CA THR A 466 6.92 -18.77 -12.70
C THR A 466 7.54 -19.76 -13.69
N GLN A 467 8.44 -20.66 -13.21
CA GLN A 467 9.01 -21.69 -14.08
C GLN A 467 7.94 -22.70 -14.53
N CYS A 468 7.00 -23.08 -13.65
CA CYS A 468 5.88 -23.96 -13.99
C CYS A 468 5.02 -23.34 -15.10
N GLU A 469 4.61 -22.07 -14.97
CA GLU A 469 3.80 -21.38 -15.98
C GLU A 469 4.51 -21.28 -17.35
N ARG A 470 5.82 -21.02 -17.34
CA ARG A 470 6.62 -21.01 -18.57
C ARG A 470 6.65 -22.38 -19.23
N ILE A 471 6.87 -23.44 -18.44
CA ILE A 471 6.90 -24.82 -18.95
C ILE A 471 5.51 -25.25 -19.43
N GLU A 472 4.43 -24.85 -18.76
CA GLU A 472 3.06 -25.08 -19.21
C GLU A 472 2.78 -24.44 -20.58
N THR A 473 3.24 -23.18 -20.76
CA THR A 473 3.12 -22.47 -22.05
C THR A 473 3.89 -23.20 -23.14
N GLU A 474 5.12 -23.66 -22.88
CA GLU A 474 5.92 -24.44 -23.82
C GLU A 474 5.23 -25.78 -24.15
N MET A 475 4.71 -26.45 -23.14
CA MET A 475 3.97 -27.71 -23.30
C MET A 475 2.74 -27.54 -24.21
N GLN A 476 1.97 -26.46 -24.04
CA GLN A 476 0.83 -26.15 -24.91
C GLN A 476 1.27 -25.88 -26.36
N SER A 477 2.36 -25.15 -26.56
CA SER A 477 2.93 -24.92 -27.89
C SER A 477 3.33 -26.24 -28.57
N VAL A 478 4.08 -27.08 -27.86
CA VAL A 478 4.48 -28.42 -28.38
C VAL A 478 3.28 -29.30 -28.65
N LYS A 479 2.22 -29.24 -27.84
CA LYS A 479 0.97 -29.97 -28.07
C LYS A 479 0.26 -29.53 -29.33
N VAL A 480 0.15 -28.21 -29.57
CA VAL A 480 -0.46 -27.67 -30.80
C VAL A 480 0.35 -28.09 -32.02
N GLU A 481 1.69 -28.02 -31.98
CA GLU A 481 2.55 -28.50 -33.08
C GLU A 481 2.35 -29.98 -33.34
N ARG A 482 2.34 -30.81 -32.30
CA ARG A 482 2.09 -32.27 -32.41
C ARG A 482 0.73 -32.57 -33.03
N ASP A 483 -0.35 -31.90 -32.58
CA ASP A 483 -1.70 -32.13 -33.09
C ASP A 483 -1.83 -31.64 -34.55
N THR A 484 -1.13 -30.58 -34.93
CA THR A 484 -1.02 -30.12 -36.32
C THR A 484 -0.34 -31.16 -37.22
N LEU A 485 0.77 -31.75 -36.73
CA LEU A 485 1.46 -32.83 -37.46
C LEU A 485 0.61 -34.09 -37.56
N ARG A 486 -0.19 -34.44 -36.54
CA ARG A 486 -1.17 -35.55 -36.61
C ARG A 486 -2.23 -35.33 -37.68
N VAL A 487 -2.75 -34.11 -37.84
CA VAL A 487 -3.70 -33.76 -38.91
C VAL A 487 -3.04 -33.82 -40.27
N ALA A 488 -1.80 -33.35 -40.41
CA ALA A 488 -1.04 -33.44 -41.65
C ALA A 488 -0.75 -34.89 -42.04
N LEU A 489 -0.41 -35.76 -41.08
CA LEU A 489 -0.18 -37.20 -41.28
C LEU A 489 -1.43 -37.91 -41.85
N ALA A 490 -2.64 -37.48 -41.42
CA ALA A 490 -3.91 -38.03 -41.91
C ALA A 490 -4.19 -37.69 -43.39
N LYS A 491 -3.48 -36.73 -44.01
CA LYS A 491 -3.64 -36.28 -45.41
C LYS A 491 -2.72 -36.94 -46.44
N GLN A 492 -1.91 -37.91 -46.04
CA GLN A 492 -1.27 -38.90 -46.92
C GLN A 492 -0.39 -38.45 -48.10
N SER A 493 0.82 -37.84 -47.90
CA SER A 493 1.84 -37.88 -48.96
C SER A 493 3.32 -37.83 -48.54
N GLU A 494 3.64 -37.68 -47.23
CA GLU A 494 5.04 -37.68 -46.77
C GLU A 494 5.19 -38.50 -45.47
N LEU A 495 4.69 -39.70 -45.47
CA LEU A 495 4.34 -40.51 -44.30
C LEU A 495 5.50 -40.81 -43.34
N ASP A 496 6.68 -41.08 -43.84
CA ASP A 496 7.76 -41.60 -42.99
C ASP A 496 8.58 -40.47 -42.29
N LEU A 497 8.75 -39.34 -42.96
CA LEU A 497 9.42 -38.17 -42.35
C LEU A 497 8.57 -37.55 -41.27
N LEU A 498 7.27 -37.39 -41.52
CA LEU A 498 6.30 -36.87 -40.53
C LEU A 498 6.12 -37.81 -39.34
N LYS A 499 6.20 -39.13 -39.53
CA LYS A 499 6.19 -40.08 -38.42
C LYS A 499 7.42 -39.94 -37.50
N GLN A 500 8.61 -39.75 -38.08
CA GLN A 500 9.83 -39.52 -37.29
C GLN A 500 9.76 -38.19 -36.51
N GLU A 501 9.26 -37.14 -37.16
CA GLU A 501 9.12 -35.84 -36.54
C GLU A 501 8.06 -35.84 -35.42
N LEU A 502 6.94 -36.56 -35.63
CA LEU A 502 5.92 -36.76 -34.60
C LEU A 502 6.48 -37.51 -33.38
N ALA A 503 7.26 -38.56 -33.59
CA ALA A 503 7.88 -39.32 -32.51
C ALA A 503 8.84 -38.47 -31.69
N LEU A 504 9.62 -37.59 -32.35
CA LEU A 504 10.48 -36.62 -31.67
C LEU A 504 9.67 -35.61 -30.86
N ARG A 505 8.55 -35.09 -31.37
CA ARG A 505 7.66 -34.18 -30.66
C ARG A 505 6.95 -34.84 -29.47
N ASP A 506 6.51 -36.10 -29.63
CA ASP A 506 5.91 -36.87 -28.53
C ASP A 506 6.94 -37.15 -27.42
N ALA A 507 8.20 -37.45 -27.75
CA ALA A 507 9.26 -37.60 -26.77
C ALA A 507 9.55 -36.30 -26.01
N ARG A 508 9.65 -35.16 -26.71
CA ARG A 508 9.85 -33.85 -26.11
C ARG A 508 8.65 -33.44 -25.21
N TYR A 509 7.42 -33.74 -25.65
CA TYR A 509 6.23 -33.50 -24.82
C TYR A 509 6.29 -34.30 -23.50
N ALA A 510 6.70 -35.58 -23.56
CA ALA A 510 6.83 -36.41 -22.38
C ALA A 510 7.91 -35.89 -21.42
N GLU A 511 9.05 -35.41 -21.96
CA GLU A 511 10.13 -34.81 -21.18
C GLU A 511 9.67 -33.53 -20.47
N VAL A 512 9.02 -32.60 -21.19
CA VAL A 512 8.50 -31.34 -20.62
C VAL A 512 7.42 -31.63 -19.56
N ALA A 513 6.53 -32.60 -19.83
CA ALA A 513 5.50 -33.01 -18.89
C ALA A 513 6.09 -33.60 -17.58
N ALA A 514 7.15 -34.37 -17.68
CA ALA A 514 7.87 -34.90 -16.51
C ALA A 514 8.53 -33.77 -15.69
N THR A 515 9.18 -32.83 -16.38
CA THR A 515 9.79 -31.66 -15.73
C THR A 515 8.74 -30.80 -15.01
N LEU A 516 7.59 -30.60 -15.65
CA LEU A 516 6.46 -29.87 -15.02
C LEU A 516 5.96 -30.59 -13.76
N ALA A 517 5.82 -31.92 -13.81
CA ALA A 517 5.39 -32.70 -12.65
C ALA A 517 6.38 -32.58 -11.48
N GLU A 518 7.68 -32.63 -11.77
CA GLU A 518 8.73 -32.42 -10.75
C GLU A 518 8.65 -31.01 -10.15
N MET A 519 8.50 -29.99 -10.99
CA MET A 519 8.39 -28.61 -10.53
C MET A 519 7.14 -28.39 -9.64
N ARG A 520 6.00 -28.96 -10.01
CA ARG A 520 4.78 -28.91 -9.19
C ARG A 520 4.99 -29.56 -7.83
N GLN A 521 5.62 -30.74 -7.80
CA GLN A 521 5.95 -31.38 -6.53
C GLN A 521 6.85 -30.52 -5.63
N ARG A 522 7.78 -29.76 -6.24
CA ARG A 522 8.63 -28.82 -5.49
C ARG A 522 7.84 -27.62 -4.99
N VAL A 523 6.90 -27.10 -5.76
CA VAL A 523 5.98 -26.03 -5.29
C VAL A 523 5.19 -26.52 -4.09
N ASP A 524 4.57 -27.70 -4.16
CA ASP A 524 3.81 -28.28 -3.05
C ASP A 524 4.68 -28.44 -1.78
N ALA A 525 5.93 -28.84 -1.94
CA ALA A 525 6.86 -28.96 -0.83
C ALA A 525 7.21 -27.58 -0.21
N PHE A 526 7.37 -26.55 -1.04
CA PHE A 526 7.58 -25.17 -0.55
C PHE A 526 6.32 -24.62 0.14
N GLU A 527 5.13 -24.91 -0.35
CA GLU A 527 3.87 -24.51 0.29
C GLU A 527 3.73 -25.12 1.70
N ALA A 528 4.08 -26.40 1.83
CA ALA A 528 4.07 -27.07 3.12
C ALA A 528 5.11 -26.47 4.10
N HIS A 529 6.30 -26.12 3.58
CA HIS A 529 7.33 -25.48 4.38
C HIS A 529 6.93 -24.06 4.79
N GLN A 530 6.38 -23.29 3.88
CA GLN A 530 5.86 -21.94 4.16
C GLN A 530 4.79 -21.97 5.26
N ALA A 531 3.81 -22.87 5.17
CA ALA A 531 2.78 -23.01 6.20
C ALA A 531 3.37 -23.30 7.58
N THR A 532 4.46 -24.10 7.63
CA THR A 532 5.18 -24.39 8.86
C THR A 532 5.89 -23.14 9.40
N ALA A 533 6.58 -22.39 8.54
CA ALA A 533 7.27 -21.15 8.91
C ALA A 533 6.28 -20.07 9.39
N GLU A 534 5.13 -19.94 8.74
CA GLU A 534 4.06 -19.03 9.17
C GLU A 534 3.51 -19.39 10.55
N ALA A 535 3.27 -20.68 10.80
CA ALA A 535 2.82 -21.14 12.10
C ALA A 535 3.84 -20.85 13.22
N GLN A 536 5.13 -21.07 12.94
CA GLN A 536 6.21 -20.73 13.87
C GLN A 536 6.30 -19.23 14.13
N ASN A 537 6.17 -18.41 13.07
CA ASN A 537 6.20 -16.95 13.17
C ASN A 537 5.04 -16.41 14.03
N ASN A 538 3.83 -16.95 13.82
CA ASN A 538 2.67 -16.59 14.63
C ASN A 538 2.85 -16.97 16.10
N ALA A 539 3.39 -18.15 16.38
CA ALA A 539 3.69 -18.58 17.73
C ALA A 539 4.71 -17.69 18.44
N LEU A 540 5.77 -17.25 17.71
CA LEU A 540 6.76 -16.31 18.23
C LEU A 540 6.16 -14.92 18.48
N LEU A 541 5.25 -14.46 17.63
CA LEU A 541 4.54 -13.19 17.80
C LEU A 541 3.65 -13.22 19.05
N GLU A 542 2.94 -14.31 19.27
CA GLU A 542 2.14 -14.49 20.48
C GLU A 542 3.01 -14.49 21.75
N GLU A 543 4.15 -15.16 21.71
CA GLU A 543 5.11 -15.18 22.82
C GLU A 543 5.68 -13.79 23.08
N LEU A 544 6.04 -13.05 22.03
CA LEU A 544 6.51 -11.67 22.09
C LEU A 544 5.48 -10.73 22.74
N ASN A 545 4.23 -10.81 22.27
CA ASN A 545 3.13 -10.00 22.78
C ASN A 545 2.83 -10.32 24.26
N ARG A 546 2.91 -11.59 24.66
CA ARG A 546 2.78 -11.99 26.06
C ARG A 546 3.86 -11.40 26.93
N THR A 547 5.13 -11.51 26.49
CA THR A 547 6.28 -10.98 27.22
C THR A 547 6.24 -9.44 27.34
N GLN A 548 5.76 -8.75 26.28
CA GLN A 548 5.54 -7.30 26.34
C GLN A 548 4.48 -6.91 27.38
N ARG A 549 3.36 -7.64 27.45
CA ARG A 549 2.32 -7.40 28.48
C ARG A 549 2.86 -7.61 29.88
N GLU A 550 3.57 -8.71 30.12
CA GLU A 550 4.18 -9.00 31.42
C GLU A 550 5.19 -7.91 31.83
N ARG A 551 5.95 -7.37 30.87
CA ARG A 551 6.84 -6.23 31.10
C ARG A 551 6.09 -4.96 31.48
N ILE A 552 5.02 -4.62 30.76
CA ILE A 552 4.17 -3.45 31.06
C ILE A 552 3.57 -3.59 32.46
N GLU A 553 3.00 -4.73 32.80
CA GLU A 553 2.43 -4.99 34.12
C GLU A 553 3.49 -4.94 35.24
N ALA A 554 4.72 -5.38 34.97
CA ALA A 554 5.82 -5.28 35.91
C ALA A 554 6.24 -3.80 36.14
N LEU A 555 6.28 -3.01 35.07
CA LEU A 555 6.57 -1.59 35.16
C LEU A 555 5.46 -0.80 35.87
N GLU A 556 4.21 -1.11 35.62
CA GLU A 556 3.05 -0.51 36.31
C GLU A 556 3.05 -0.85 37.80
N ARG A 557 3.36 -2.10 38.15
CA ARG A 557 3.54 -2.50 39.55
C ARG A 557 4.69 -1.76 40.22
N ALA A 558 5.80 -1.55 39.50
CA ALA A 558 6.93 -0.78 39.99
C ALA A 558 6.57 0.71 40.17
N ALA A 559 5.83 1.30 39.22
CA ALA A 559 5.38 2.70 39.28
C ALA A 559 4.33 2.92 40.40
N GLY A 560 3.47 1.95 40.67
CA GLY A 560 2.49 2.03 41.77
C GLY A 560 3.09 1.90 43.18
N LEU A 561 4.34 1.50 43.29
CA LEU A 561 5.07 1.47 44.59
C LEU A 561 5.72 2.81 44.96
N PHE A 562 5.71 3.80 44.08
CA PHE A 562 6.16 5.17 44.35
C PHE A 562 4.94 6.08 44.33
N PRO A 563 4.38 6.47 45.51
CA PRO A 563 3.34 7.49 45.56
C PRO A 563 3.90 8.80 45.02
N ARG A 564 3.09 9.51 44.23
CA ARG A 564 3.38 10.84 43.67
C ARG A 564 3.66 11.84 44.78
#